data_201cf50c32d3f370b3183c454d6e8d9b
#
_entry.id   201cf50c32d3f370b3183c454d6e8d9b
#
_cell.length_a   1.000
_cell.length_b   1.000
_cell.length_c   1.000
_cell.angle_alpha   90.00
_cell.angle_beta   90.00
_cell.angle_gamma   90.00
#
_symmetry.space_group_name_H-M   'P 1'
#
loop_
_entity.id
_entity.type
_entity.pdbx_description
1 polymer ?
#
loop_
_entity_poly.entity_id
_entity_poly.type
_entity_poly.pdbx_seq_one_letter_code
_entity_poly.pdbx_strand_id
1 'polypeptide(L)'
;MGKRVVLDTNVFVAAGFNRDSRSASILSAVEQGSLEQIWNPGTRGEVEAVLRQIPPLSWERWAGLFREENRFEDPTYPQRFGYVADPDDRKFIALASAAGATLVTSDGHLLSHRDSAGIPILTPVEFWAAFQGR
;
A
#
# COMPACT_ATOMS: atom_id res chain seq x y z
N MET A 1 -7.15 14.21 5.70
CA MET A 1 -6.94 13.21 6.72
C MET A 1 -7.49 11.89 6.21
N GLY A 2 -6.78 10.78 6.40
CA GLY A 2 -7.19 9.48 5.89
C GLY A 2 -7.10 9.33 4.38
N LYS A 3 -6.61 10.36 3.70
CA LYS A 3 -6.47 10.34 2.24
C LYS A 3 -5.10 9.87 1.78
N ARG A 4 -4.12 9.83 2.67
CA ARG A 4 -2.75 9.40 2.35
C ARG A 4 -2.58 7.95 2.76
N VAL A 5 -2.26 7.12 1.79
CA VAL A 5 -2.16 5.69 1.99
C VAL A 5 -0.87 5.15 1.41
N VAL A 6 -0.33 4.12 2.05
CA VAL A 6 0.70 3.25 1.47
C VAL A 6 0.02 1.93 1.19
N LEU A 7 0.08 1.47 -0.04
CA LEU A 7 -0.60 0.26 -0.47
C LEU A 7 0.42 -0.87 -0.62
N ASP A 8 0.23 -1.93 0.16
CA ASP A 8 1.03 -3.15 0.03
C ASP A 8 0.79 -3.79 -1.34
N THR A 9 1.76 -4.55 -1.80
CA THR A 9 1.71 -5.21 -3.10
C THR A 9 0.43 -6.03 -3.29
N ASN A 10 -0.04 -6.70 -2.24
CA ASN A 10 -1.24 -7.54 -2.32
C ASN A 10 -2.50 -6.79 -2.71
N VAL A 11 -2.55 -5.48 -2.45
CA VAL A 11 -3.69 -4.66 -2.86
C VAL A 11 -3.79 -4.64 -4.39
N PHE A 12 -2.65 -4.50 -5.06
CA PHE A 12 -2.60 -4.50 -6.52
C PHE A 12 -2.92 -5.88 -7.09
N VAL A 13 -2.39 -6.93 -6.47
CA VAL A 13 -2.66 -8.31 -6.90
C VAL A 13 -4.14 -8.62 -6.82
N ALA A 14 -4.75 -8.33 -5.65
CA ALA A 14 -6.19 -8.60 -5.45
C ALA A 14 -7.04 -7.82 -6.44
N ALA A 15 -6.73 -6.54 -6.68
CA ALA A 15 -7.48 -5.73 -7.62
C ALA A 15 -7.37 -6.27 -9.04
N GLY A 16 -6.20 -6.79 -9.40
CA GLY A 16 -5.99 -7.33 -10.74
C GLY A 16 -6.78 -8.60 -10.99
N PHE A 17 -6.99 -9.42 -9.96
CA PHE A 17 -7.77 -10.65 -10.11
C PHE A 17 -9.26 -10.47 -9.89
N ASN A 18 -9.68 -9.42 -9.16
CA ASN A 18 -11.09 -9.21 -8.86
C ASN A 18 -11.42 -7.72 -8.92
N ARG A 19 -12.10 -7.32 -9.99
CA ARG A 19 -12.50 -5.94 -10.21
C ARG A 19 -13.49 -5.43 -9.17
N ASP A 20 -14.20 -6.34 -8.50
CA ASP A 20 -15.23 -5.97 -7.53
C ASP A 20 -14.69 -5.96 -6.11
N SER A 21 -13.40 -6.21 -5.92
CA SER A 21 -12.78 -6.21 -4.60
C SER A 21 -12.69 -4.78 -4.04
N ARG A 22 -12.56 -4.71 -2.72
CA ARG A 22 -12.30 -3.42 -2.07
C ARG A 22 -10.93 -2.87 -2.47
N SER A 23 -9.96 -3.75 -2.75
CA SER A 23 -8.67 -3.34 -3.30
C SER A 23 -8.86 -2.60 -4.62
N ALA A 24 -9.71 -3.11 -5.50
CA ALA A 24 -9.99 -2.45 -6.77
C ALA A 24 -10.66 -1.09 -6.55
N SER A 25 -11.57 -0.99 -5.58
CA SER A 25 -12.22 0.28 -5.23
C SER A 25 -11.20 1.31 -4.76
N ILE A 26 -10.24 0.88 -3.95
CA ILE A 26 -9.17 1.76 -3.44
C ILE A 26 -8.31 2.26 -4.59
N LEU A 27 -7.88 1.38 -5.49
CA LEU A 27 -7.07 1.79 -6.64
C LEU A 27 -7.81 2.74 -7.57
N SER A 28 -9.12 2.52 -7.74
CA SER A 28 -9.96 3.44 -8.51
C SER A 28 -10.00 4.82 -7.86
N ALA A 29 -10.09 4.89 -6.53
CA ALA A 29 -10.08 6.15 -5.81
C ALA A 29 -8.74 6.88 -5.96
N VAL A 30 -7.63 6.12 -5.99
CA VAL A 30 -6.31 6.71 -6.26
C VAL A 30 -6.28 7.27 -7.67
N GLU A 31 -6.79 6.53 -8.64
CA GLU A 31 -6.82 6.96 -10.03
C GLU A 31 -7.62 8.24 -10.19
N GLN A 32 -8.72 8.36 -9.47
CA GLN A 32 -9.59 9.53 -9.54
C GLN A 32 -9.09 10.72 -8.72
N GLY A 33 -8.03 10.55 -7.96
CA GLY A 33 -7.48 11.62 -7.14
C GLY A 33 -8.12 11.80 -5.78
N SER A 34 -9.04 10.91 -5.40
CA SER A 34 -9.68 10.97 -4.08
C SER A 34 -8.76 10.47 -2.96
N LEU A 35 -7.79 9.64 -3.30
CA LEU A 35 -6.77 9.12 -2.40
C LEU A 35 -5.39 9.43 -2.96
N GLU A 36 -4.44 9.69 -2.06
CA GLU A 36 -3.04 9.90 -2.43
C GLU A 36 -2.25 8.65 -2.04
N GLN A 37 -1.76 7.95 -3.05
CA GLN A 37 -0.88 6.82 -2.78
C GLN A 37 0.54 7.33 -2.61
N ILE A 38 1.04 7.25 -1.38
CA ILE A 38 2.43 7.62 -1.07
C ILE A 38 3.31 6.42 -1.43
N TRP A 39 4.40 6.68 -2.14
CA TRP A 39 5.29 5.63 -2.62
C TRP A 39 6.73 6.14 -2.64
N ASN A 40 7.67 5.22 -2.70
CA ASN A 40 9.07 5.54 -2.96
C ASN A 40 9.62 4.48 -3.91
N PRO A 41 10.85 4.65 -4.43
CA PRO A 41 11.39 3.68 -5.39
C PRO A 41 11.42 2.25 -4.87
N GLY A 42 11.64 2.06 -3.57
CA GLY A 42 11.66 0.72 -2.98
C GLY A 42 10.32 0.03 -3.05
N THR A 43 9.24 0.73 -2.64
CA THR A 43 7.90 0.14 -2.68
C THR A 43 7.41 -0.02 -4.12
N ARG A 44 7.66 0.96 -4.97
CA ARG A 44 7.28 0.87 -6.39
C ARG A 44 7.97 -0.31 -7.06
N GLY A 45 9.28 -0.49 -6.80
CA GLY A 45 10.03 -1.59 -7.38
C GLY A 45 9.50 -2.95 -6.96
N GLU A 46 9.08 -3.08 -5.69
CA GLU A 46 8.51 -4.33 -5.20
C GLU A 46 7.19 -4.65 -5.92
N VAL A 47 6.31 -3.66 -6.05
CA VAL A 47 5.03 -3.87 -6.73
C VAL A 47 5.26 -4.25 -8.19
N GLU A 48 6.14 -3.52 -8.87
CA GLU A 48 6.45 -3.80 -10.27
C GLU A 48 6.99 -5.22 -10.45
N ALA A 49 7.96 -5.62 -9.62
CA ALA A 49 8.59 -6.93 -9.75
C ALA A 49 7.57 -8.05 -9.55
N VAL A 50 6.69 -7.91 -8.56
CA VAL A 50 5.69 -8.95 -8.28
C VAL A 50 4.67 -9.04 -9.40
N LEU A 51 4.15 -7.90 -9.88
CA LEU A 51 3.12 -7.91 -10.92
C LEU A 51 3.66 -8.48 -12.23
N ARG A 52 4.92 -8.19 -12.55
CA ARG A 52 5.52 -8.74 -13.77
C ARG A 52 5.71 -10.26 -13.73
N GLN A 53 5.67 -10.86 -12.51
CA GLN A 53 5.85 -12.30 -12.33
C GLN A 53 4.55 -13.07 -12.24
N ILE A 54 3.41 -12.40 -12.26
CA ILE A 54 2.11 -13.06 -12.06
C ILE A 54 1.23 -12.85 -13.30
N PRO A 55 1.32 -13.73 -14.32
CA PRO A 55 0.36 -13.63 -15.42
C PRO A 55 -1.05 -13.95 -14.90
N PRO A 56 -2.09 -13.31 -15.37
CA PRO A 56 -2.17 -12.31 -16.42
C PRO A 56 -2.09 -10.86 -15.95
N LEU A 57 -1.54 -10.59 -14.76
CA LEU A 57 -1.49 -9.24 -14.22
C LEU A 57 -0.56 -8.36 -15.03
N SER A 58 -0.87 -7.06 -15.06
CA SER A 58 -0.12 -6.09 -15.85
C SER A 58 0.37 -4.96 -14.95
N TRP A 59 1.69 -4.78 -14.91
CA TRP A 59 2.29 -3.63 -14.25
C TRP A 59 1.84 -2.32 -14.91
N GLU A 60 1.77 -2.30 -16.25
CA GLU A 60 1.43 -1.08 -16.98
C GLU A 60 0.07 -0.52 -16.61
N ARG A 61 -0.86 -1.39 -16.21
CA ARG A 61 -2.17 -0.94 -15.77
C ARG A 61 -2.10 -0.01 -14.56
N TRP A 62 -1.16 -0.28 -13.65
CA TRP A 62 -1.08 0.43 -12.37
C TRP A 62 0.07 1.43 -12.30
N ALA A 63 0.98 1.43 -13.26
CA ALA A 63 2.19 2.25 -13.22
C ALA A 63 1.86 3.73 -13.06
N GLY A 64 0.81 4.22 -13.69
CA GLY A 64 0.41 5.62 -13.61
C GLY A 64 -0.11 6.07 -12.26
N LEU A 65 -0.40 5.13 -11.35
CA LEU A 65 -0.84 5.47 -10.01
C LEU A 65 0.33 5.90 -9.10
N PHE A 66 1.56 5.66 -9.54
CA PHE A 66 2.76 6.08 -8.82
C PHE A 66 3.13 7.48 -9.29
N ARG A 67 2.36 8.47 -8.81
CA ARG A 67 2.48 9.85 -9.26
C ARG A 67 3.65 10.56 -8.60
N GLU A 68 4.35 11.38 -9.36
CA GLU A 68 5.55 12.06 -8.88
C GLU A 68 5.25 12.97 -7.69
N GLU A 69 4.09 13.62 -7.69
CA GLU A 69 3.71 14.50 -6.57
C GLU A 69 3.52 13.77 -5.26
N ASN A 70 3.33 12.45 -5.30
CA ASN A 70 3.14 11.65 -4.09
C ASN A 70 4.36 10.77 -3.78
N ARG A 71 5.46 11.01 -4.45
CA ARG A 71 6.71 10.32 -4.15
C ARG A 71 7.30 10.86 -2.86
N PHE A 72 7.55 9.94 -1.92
CA PHE A 72 8.18 10.29 -0.65
C PHE A 72 9.69 10.25 -0.83
N GLU A 73 10.36 11.38 -0.60
CA GLU A 73 11.78 11.50 -0.89
C GLU A 73 12.67 11.46 0.34
N ASP A 74 12.09 11.55 1.53
CA ASP A 74 12.87 11.51 2.76
C ASP A 74 13.28 10.08 3.08
N PRO A 75 14.31 9.91 3.93
CA PRO A 75 14.74 8.57 4.32
C PRO A 75 13.67 7.82 5.07
N THR A 76 13.64 6.50 4.91
CA THR A 76 12.84 5.59 5.71
C THR A 76 13.78 4.64 6.45
N TYR A 77 13.26 4.01 7.52
CA TYR A 77 14.10 3.21 8.41
C TYR A 77 13.51 1.82 8.59
N PRO A 78 13.60 0.95 7.55
CA PRO A 78 13.04 -0.41 7.64
C PRO A 78 13.63 -1.23 8.79
N GLN A 79 14.88 -0.93 9.18
CA GLN A 79 15.53 -1.64 10.27
C GLN A 79 14.81 -1.46 11.62
N ARG A 80 14.02 -0.40 11.76
CA ARG A 80 13.24 -0.20 12.99
C ARG A 80 12.06 -1.15 13.09
N PHE A 81 11.75 -1.85 12.01
CA PHE A 81 10.62 -2.77 11.93
C PHE A 81 11.11 -4.22 11.83
N GLY A 82 12.22 -4.53 12.54
CA GLY A 82 12.80 -5.85 12.52
C GLY A 82 11.89 -6.95 13.04
N TYR A 83 10.86 -6.58 13.81
CA TYR A 83 9.84 -7.54 14.28
C TYR A 83 8.93 -8.04 13.14
N VAL A 84 8.90 -7.35 12.01
CA VAL A 84 8.22 -7.83 10.82
C VAL A 84 9.11 -8.89 10.17
N ALA A 85 8.61 -10.13 10.08
CA ALA A 85 9.44 -11.27 9.71
C ALA A 85 10.02 -11.17 8.31
N ASP A 86 9.20 -10.78 7.33
CA ASP A 86 9.64 -10.68 5.94
C ASP A 86 10.30 -9.33 5.69
N PRO A 87 11.60 -9.31 5.35
CA PRO A 87 12.28 -8.03 5.08
C PRO A 87 11.62 -7.20 3.97
N ASP A 88 10.98 -7.86 2.99
CA ASP A 88 10.34 -7.13 1.89
C ASP A 88 9.11 -6.36 2.37
N ASP A 89 8.46 -6.82 3.44
CA ASP A 89 7.30 -6.13 4.00
C ASP A 89 7.69 -4.90 4.80
N ARG A 90 8.91 -4.86 5.31
CA ARG A 90 9.39 -3.76 6.16
C ARG A 90 9.42 -2.42 5.42
N LYS A 91 9.65 -2.44 4.11
CA LYS A 91 9.71 -1.18 3.35
C LYS A 91 8.37 -0.47 3.32
N PHE A 92 7.26 -1.22 3.32
CA PHE A 92 5.93 -0.62 3.30
C PHE A 92 5.57 0.01 4.64
N ILE A 93 5.79 -0.70 5.74
CA ILE A 93 5.49 -0.16 7.07
C ILE A 93 6.42 1.00 7.40
N ALA A 94 7.69 0.93 6.98
CA ALA A 94 8.64 2.01 7.20
C ALA A 94 8.24 3.27 6.44
N LEU A 95 7.77 3.11 5.21
CA LEU A 95 7.30 4.25 4.42
C LEU A 95 6.06 4.86 5.05
N ALA A 96 5.08 4.04 5.43
CA ALA A 96 3.86 4.55 6.05
C ALA A 96 4.17 5.29 7.34
N SER A 97 5.09 4.78 8.15
CA SER A 97 5.51 5.42 9.39
C SER A 97 6.16 6.77 9.13
N ALA A 98 7.10 6.82 8.19
CA ALA A 98 7.82 8.06 7.89
C ALA A 98 6.91 9.12 7.28
N ALA A 99 5.95 8.70 6.47
CA ALA A 99 5.05 9.63 5.77
C ALA A 99 3.82 10.00 6.59
N GLY A 100 3.58 9.35 7.72
CA GLY A 100 2.36 9.57 8.49
C GLY A 100 1.12 9.12 7.75
N ALA A 101 1.21 8.02 7.01
CA ALA A 101 0.13 7.51 6.19
C ALA A 101 -0.43 6.21 6.77
N THR A 102 -1.64 5.84 6.34
CA THR A 102 -2.23 4.55 6.69
C THR A 102 -1.65 3.48 5.78
N LEU A 103 -1.23 2.36 6.36
CA LEU A 103 -0.82 1.19 5.59
C LEU A 103 -2.03 0.31 5.32
N VAL A 104 -2.30 0.04 4.05
CA VAL A 104 -3.39 -0.85 3.65
C VAL A 104 -2.79 -2.17 3.17
N THR A 105 -3.16 -3.25 3.82
CA THR A 105 -2.61 -4.57 3.54
C THR A 105 -3.61 -5.65 3.91
N SER A 106 -3.56 -6.78 3.21
CA SER A 106 -4.29 -7.98 3.60
C SER A 106 -3.35 -9.04 4.20
N ASP A 107 -2.07 -8.72 4.36
CA ASP A 107 -1.08 -9.64 4.91
C ASP A 107 -1.27 -9.77 6.43
N GLY A 108 -1.61 -10.98 6.89
CA GLY A 108 -1.82 -11.24 8.31
C GLY A 108 -0.58 -10.98 9.15
N HIS A 109 0.61 -11.14 8.59
CA HIS A 109 1.84 -10.86 9.34
C HIS A 109 1.97 -9.37 9.66
N LEU A 110 1.62 -8.49 8.73
CA LEU A 110 1.63 -7.06 8.99
C LEU A 110 0.48 -6.66 9.91
N LEU A 111 -0.70 -7.22 9.71
CA LEU A 111 -1.87 -6.92 10.53
C LEU A 111 -1.65 -7.32 11.99
N SER A 112 -0.87 -8.37 12.25
CA SER A 112 -0.59 -8.83 13.61
C SER A 112 0.20 -7.79 14.43
N HIS A 113 0.83 -6.83 13.79
CA HIS A 113 1.63 -5.81 14.46
C HIS A 113 0.92 -4.46 14.55
N ARG A 114 -0.39 -4.41 14.27
CA ARG A 114 -1.09 -3.12 14.20
C ARG A 114 -1.07 -2.36 15.53
N ASP A 115 -1.01 -3.06 16.66
CA ASP A 115 -1.02 -2.40 17.97
C ASP A 115 0.34 -1.80 18.35
N SER A 116 1.43 -2.31 17.77
CA SER A 116 2.78 -1.86 18.10
C SER A 116 3.44 -1.02 17.02
N ALA A 117 2.82 -0.88 15.87
CA ALA A 117 3.44 -0.21 14.73
C ALA A 117 3.45 1.32 14.85
N GLY A 118 2.55 1.89 15.65
CA GLY A 118 2.45 3.34 15.79
C GLY A 118 1.77 4.04 14.63
N ILE A 119 1.25 3.29 13.67
CA ILE A 119 0.49 3.82 12.52
C ILE A 119 -0.73 2.95 12.30
N PRO A 120 -1.78 3.48 11.65
CA PRO A 120 -2.92 2.64 11.29
C PRO A 120 -2.51 1.61 10.23
N ILE A 121 -2.86 0.34 10.48
CA ILE A 121 -2.70 -0.75 9.52
C ILE A 121 -4.08 -1.36 9.36
N LEU A 122 -4.65 -1.26 8.17
CA LEU A 122 -6.02 -1.67 7.90
C LEU A 122 -6.07 -2.60 6.69
N THR A 123 -7.04 -3.51 6.71
CA THR A 123 -7.34 -4.31 5.52
C THR A 123 -8.02 -3.42 4.49
N PRO A 124 -8.04 -3.83 3.21
CA PRO A 124 -8.80 -3.09 2.20
C PRO A 124 -10.27 -2.90 2.59
N VAL A 125 -10.91 -3.92 3.16
CA VAL A 125 -12.30 -3.81 3.59
C VAL A 125 -12.45 -2.78 4.70
N GLU A 126 -11.59 -2.85 5.72
CA GLU A 126 -11.63 -1.90 6.84
C GLU A 126 -11.36 -0.48 6.37
N PHE A 127 -10.36 -0.31 5.54
CA PHE A 127 -10.01 1.03 5.04
C PHE A 127 -11.15 1.61 4.21
N TRP A 128 -11.71 0.82 3.31
CA TRP A 128 -12.77 1.30 2.42
C TRP A 128 -14.00 1.71 3.20
N ALA A 129 -14.38 0.93 4.20
CA ALA A 129 -15.52 1.27 5.05
C ALA A 129 -15.30 2.59 5.78
N ALA A 130 -14.11 2.80 6.35
CA ALA A 130 -13.79 4.04 7.03
C ALA A 130 -13.74 5.23 6.08
N PHE A 131 -13.20 5.03 4.88
CA PHE A 131 -13.09 6.08 3.88
C PHE A 131 -14.47 6.53 3.38
N GLN A 132 -15.35 5.58 3.13
CA GLN A 132 -16.72 5.89 2.67
C GLN A 132 -17.60 6.44 3.78
N GLY A 133 -17.32 6.11 5.03
CA GLY A 133 -18.12 6.54 6.16
C GLY A 133 -17.97 8.01 6.53
N ARG A 134 -17.15 8.76 5.81
CA ARG A 134 -16.90 10.18 6.09
C ARG A 134 -17.88 11.11 5.44
#